data_dad6e8fbeb9defa4c378892fa493899e
#
_entry.id   dad6e8fbeb9defa4c378892fa493899e
#
_cell.length_a   1.000
_cell.length_b   1.000
_cell.length_c   1.000
_cell.angle_alpha   90.00
_cell.angle_beta   90.00
_cell.angle_gamma   90.00
#
_symmetry.space_group_name_H-M   'P 1'
#
loop_
_entity.id
_entity.type
_entity.pdbx_description
1 polymer ?
#
loop_
_entity_poly.entity_id
_entity_poly.type
_entity_poly.pdbx_seq_one_letter_code
_entity_poly.pdbx_strand_id
1 'polypeptide(L)'
;MVLVNGKTINLMKFKIVPIKGDASFRIFYRIILNNKTKIIVLSQKEKYKNLVAYSAINNFLNKNKILAPKLYSHNYKKGMIVIEDFGNLSFYNILSKRKNKFQIYKQLVDLLVKIQKIKPKRKVKNFFGKSHIIRNYSTQQLHKESDLFFDWYLPLIVKKKKSNIIKKKTKKILSSLYKRLNLPNSIFVHRDFHVQNLMKIRSKIGVIDSQDALI
;
A
#
# COMPACT_ATOMS: atom_id res chain seq x y z
N MET A 1 -28.84 -24.48 8.27
CA MET A 1 -29.87 -24.27 9.29
C MET A 1 -29.45 -25.09 10.50
N VAL A 2 -29.17 -24.49 11.63
CA VAL A 2 -28.75 -25.22 12.85
C VAL A 2 -29.76 -24.86 13.94
N LEU A 3 -30.31 -25.85 14.63
CA LEU A 3 -31.20 -25.67 15.79
C LEU A 3 -30.30 -25.56 17.05
N VAL A 4 -30.36 -24.43 17.71
CA VAL A 4 -29.74 -24.22 19.03
C VAL A 4 -30.83 -23.74 19.98
N ASN A 5 -31.07 -24.52 21.05
CA ASN A 5 -32.10 -24.24 22.06
C ASN A 5 -33.51 -23.96 21.47
N GLY A 6 -33.94 -24.77 20.51
CA GLY A 6 -35.27 -24.67 19.89
C GLY A 6 -35.47 -23.44 18.98
N LYS A 7 -34.46 -22.62 18.76
CA LYS A 7 -34.49 -21.50 17.80
C LYS A 7 -33.71 -21.85 16.55
N THR A 8 -34.33 -21.67 15.42
CA THR A 8 -33.70 -21.81 14.12
C THR A 8 -32.73 -20.65 13.89
N ILE A 9 -31.45 -20.94 13.96
CA ILE A 9 -30.41 -19.96 13.59
C ILE A 9 -30.13 -20.13 12.11
N ASN A 10 -30.48 -19.15 11.30
CA ASN A 10 -30.01 -19.05 9.95
C ASN A 10 -28.50 -18.80 9.97
N LEU A 11 -27.70 -19.84 9.65
CA LEU A 11 -26.29 -19.66 9.40
C LEU A 11 -26.15 -18.69 8.22
N MET A 12 -25.69 -17.48 8.52
CA MET A 12 -25.40 -16.49 7.48
C MET A 12 -24.46 -17.11 6.46
N LYS A 13 -24.97 -17.36 5.26
CA LYS A 13 -24.13 -17.84 4.15
C LYS A 13 -23.15 -16.74 3.79
N PHE A 14 -21.91 -16.89 4.17
CA PHE A 14 -20.81 -16.03 3.68
C PHE A 14 -19.98 -16.79 2.66
N LYS A 15 -19.48 -16.07 1.67
CA LYS A 15 -18.56 -16.58 0.66
C LYS A 15 -17.19 -15.94 0.88
N ILE A 16 -16.13 -16.74 0.89
CA ILE A 16 -14.74 -16.26 0.89
C ILE A 16 -14.15 -16.53 -0.48
N VAL A 17 -13.59 -15.49 -1.10
CA VAL A 17 -12.99 -15.56 -2.43
C VAL A 17 -11.55 -15.06 -2.32
N PRO A 18 -10.54 -15.84 -2.74
CA PRO A 18 -9.17 -15.36 -2.77
C PRO A 18 -9.04 -14.21 -3.77
N ILE A 19 -8.25 -13.19 -3.41
CA ILE A 19 -7.87 -12.12 -4.32
C ILE A 19 -6.43 -12.37 -4.73
N LYS A 20 -6.19 -12.44 -6.03
CA LYS A 20 -4.84 -12.58 -6.58
C LYS A 20 -4.07 -11.29 -6.25
N GLY A 21 -3.05 -11.40 -5.40
CA GLY A 21 -2.15 -10.29 -5.05
C GLY A 21 -0.89 -10.35 -5.91
N ASP A 22 -0.32 -9.18 -6.20
CA ASP A 22 1.02 -9.09 -6.79
C ASP A 22 2.05 -9.37 -5.69
N ALA A 23 3.17 -10.00 -6.02
CA ALA A 23 4.39 -10.33 -5.26
C ALA A 23 4.50 -9.82 -3.78
N SER A 24 3.45 -10.00 -2.99
CA SER A 24 3.35 -9.56 -1.60
C SER A 24 3.39 -10.77 -0.66
N PHE A 25 4.06 -10.62 0.49
CA PHE A 25 3.95 -11.61 1.58
C PHE A 25 2.56 -11.61 2.27
N ARG A 26 1.64 -10.73 1.84
CA ARG A 26 0.27 -10.65 2.32
C ARG A 26 -0.64 -11.46 1.41
N ILE A 27 -1.63 -12.11 2.02
CA ILE A 27 -2.68 -12.86 1.32
C ILE A 27 -4.00 -12.12 1.55
N PHE A 28 -4.77 -11.98 0.50
CA PHE A 28 -6.01 -11.21 0.51
C PHE A 28 -7.19 -12.12 0.20
N TYR A 29 -8.25 -12.00 0.98
CA TYR A 29 -9.52 -12.67 0.72
C TYR A 29 -10.67 -11.67 0.78
N ARG A 30 -11.62 -11.78 -0.14
CA ARG A 30 -12.88 -11.04 -0.08
C ARG A 30 -13.92 -11.87 0.63
N ILE A 31 -14.51 -11.33 1.70
CA ILE A 31 -15.70 -11.88 2.35
C ILE A 31 -16.91 -11.20 1.74
N ILE A 32 -17.88 -12.00 1.33
CA ILE A 32 -19.17 -11.54 0.82
C ILE A 32 -20.25 -12.03 1.77
N LEU A 33 -20.99 -11.09 2.38
CA LEU A 33 -22.08 -11.35 3.31
C LEU A 33 -23.24 -10.43 2.98
N ASN A 34 -24.40 -10.99 2.60
CA ASN A 34 -25.61 -10.20 2.30
C ASN A 34 -25.33 -9.00 1.37
N ASN A 35 -24.66 -9.24 0.25
CA ASN A 35 -24.23 -8.23 -0.74
C ASN A 35 -23.26 -7.15 -0.21
N LYS A 36 -22.78 -7.29 1.02
CA LYS A 36 -21.72 -6.43 1.57
C LYS A 36 -20.40 -7.16 1.48
N THR A 37 -19.35 -6.43 1.11
CA THR A 37 -18.01 -7.00 0.95
C THR A 37 -17.01 -6.36 1.91
N LYS A 38 -16.05 -7.16 2.36
CA LYS A 38 -14.88 -6.73 3.15
C LYS A 38 -13.67 -7.51 2.70
N ILE A 39 -12.48 -7.00 2.96
CA ILE A 39 -11.23 -7.68 2.67
C ILE A 39 -10.60 -8.17 3.98
N ILE A 40 -10.28 -9.46 4.03
CA ILE A 40 -9.34 -10.02 5.02
C ILE A 40 -7.94 -9.89 4.44
N VAL A 41 -7.03 -9.33 5.20
CA VAL A 41 -5.60 -9.31 4.90
C VAL A 41 -4.90 -10.17 5.93
N LEU A 42 -4.18 -11.17 5.46
CA LEU A 42 -3.32 -12.04 6.27
C LEU A 42 -1.85 -11.72 5.98
N SER A 43 -1.01 -11.72 7.01
CA SER A 43 0.43 -11.65 6.86
C SER A 43 1.08 -12.70 7.75
N GLN A 44 2.34 -13.03 7.47
CA GLN A 44 3.14 -13.83 8.39
C GLN A 44 3.16 -13.17 9.77
N LYS A 45 3.13 -13.98 10.84
CA LYS A 45 3.05 -13.50 12.23
C LYS A 45 4.16 -12.51 12.57
N GLU A 46 5.37 -12.73 12.09
CA GLU A 46 6.56 -11.90 12.32
C GLU A 46 6.44 -10.53 11.62
N LYS A 47 5.59 -10.43 10.61
CA LYS A 47 5.38 -9.22 9.80
C LYS A 47 4.12 -8.42 10.20
N TYR A 48 3.47 -8.73 11.32
CA TYR A 48 2.24 -8.05 11.76
C TYR A 48 2.38 -6.52 11.88
N LYS A 49 3.59 -6.02 12.15
CA LYS A 49 3.88 -4.57 12.21
C LYS A 49 3.55 -3.85 10.90
N ASN A 50 3.65 -4.55 9.77
CA ASN A 50 3.24 -4.03 8.47
C ASN A 50 1.72 -3.79 8.41
N LEU A 51 0.90 -4.66 9.02
CA LEU A 51 -0.55 -4.46 9.11
C LEU A 51 -0.92 -3.28 10.03
N VAL A 52 -0.14 -3.07 11.10
CA VAL A 52 -0.30 -1.88 11.95
C VAL A 52 0.04 -0.62 11.17
N ALA A 53 1.16 -0.62 10.41
CA ALA A 53 1.55 0.50 9.53
C ALA A 53 0.44 0.82 8.53
N TYR A 54 -0.01 -0.19 7.77
CA TYR A 54 -1.09 -0.05 6.79
C TYR A 54 -2.34 0.61 7.39
N SER A 55 -2.84 0.06 8.50
CA SER A 55 -4.07 0.57 9.12
C SER A 55 -3.90 1.97 9.75
N ALA A 56 -2.72 2.28 10.28
CA ALA A 56 -2.45 3.59 10.87
C ALA A 56 -2.27 4.67 9.81
N ILE A 57 -1.60 4.37 8.71
CA ILE A 57 -1.41 5.29 7.59
C ILE A 57 -2.74 5.51 6.87
N ASN A 58 -3.54 4.47 6.63
CA ASN A 58 -4.88 4.63 6.04
C ASN A 58 -5.77 5.54 6.91
N ASN A 59 -5.73 5.39 8.24
CA ASN A 59 -6.49 6.26 9.14
C ASN A 59 -5.98 7.72 9.08
N PHE A 60 -4.67 7.91 8.96
CA PHE A 60 -4.07 9.24 8.76
C PHE A 60 -4.51 9.88 7.44
N LEU A 61 -4.50 9.13 6.33
CA LEU A 61 -4.97 9.59 5.03
C LEU A 61 -6.46 9.97 5.08
N ASN A 62 -7.33 9.12 5.66
CA ASN A 62 -8.75 9.40 5.80
C ASN A 62 -9.02 10.68 6.63
N LYS A 63 -8.27 10.90 7.73
CA LYS A 63 -8.36 12.14 8.53
C LYS A 63 -7.97 13.39 7.73
N ASN A 64 -7.15 13.23 6.69
CA ASN A 64 -6.76 14.30 5.77
C ASN A 64 -7.58 14.29 4.46
N LYS A 65 -8.78 13.68 4.48
CA LYS A 65 -9.74 13.66 3.35
C LYS A 65 -9.21 12.94 2.10
N ILE A 66 -8.20 12.08 2.24
CA ILE A 66 -7.74 11.14 1.21
C ILE A 66 -8.38 9.78 1.50
N LEU A 67 -9.14 9.25 0.54
CA LEU A 67 -9.87 8.01 0.70
C LEU A 67 -8.90 6.83 0.71
N ALA A 68 -8.83 6.11 1.82
CA ALA A 68 -8.06 4.89 2.01
C ALA A 68 -8.90 3.85 2.76
N PRO A 69 -8.66 2.53 2.60
CA PRO A 69 -9.48 1.49 3.21
C PRO A 69 -9.57 1.63 4.72
N LYS A 70 -10.79 1.67 5.26
CA LYS A 70 -11.04 1.72 6.70
C LYS A 70 -10.71 0.38 7.34
N LEU A 71 -10.17 0.40 8.55
CA LEU A 71 -9.97 -0.79 9.38
C LEU A 71 -11.26 -1.08 10.15
N TYR A 72 -11.83 -2.27 9.98
CA TYR A 72 -13.02 -2.73 10.69
C TYR A 72 -12.70 -3.56 11.93
N SER A 73 -11.71 -4.47 11.80
CA SER A 73 -11.26 -5.30 12.92
C SER A 73 -9.82 -5.77 12.72
N HIS A 74 -9.20 -6.27 13.79
CA HIS A 74 -7.85 -6.79 13.72
C HIS A 74 -7.62 -7.93 14.70
N ASN A 75 -6.73 -8.83 14.33
CA ASN A 75 -6.07 -9.78 15.23
C ASN A 75 -4.57 -9.81 14.87
N TYR A 76 -3.84 -8.81 15.36
CA TYR A 76 -2.41 -8.68 15.06
C TYR A 76 -1.58 -9.87 15.56
N LYS A 77 -2.00 -10.54 16.67
CA LYS A 77 -1.32 -11.75 17.17
C LYS A 77 -1.38 -12.89 16.17
N LYS A 78 -2.45 -12.96 15.36
CA LYS A 78 -2.64 -13.92 14.27
C LYS A 78 -2.24 -13.37 12.90
N GLY A 79 -1.67 -12.16 12.82
CA GLY A 79 -1.31 -11.53 11.56
C GLY A 79 -2.50 -11.22 10.65
N MET A 80 -3.64 -10.79 11.20
CA MET A 80 -4.89 -10.60 10.46
C MET A 80 -5.50 -9.22 10.70
N ILE A 81 -6.02 -8.60 9.64
CA ILE A 81 -6.91 -7.44 9.70
C ILE A 81 -8.09 -7.61 8.74
N VAL A 82 -9.20 -6.93 9.04
CA VAL A 82 -10.35 -6.81 8.15
C VAL A 82 -10.52 -5.34 7.78
N ILE A 83 -10.55 -5.06 6.49
CA ILE A 83 -10.60 -3.70 5.94
C ILE A 83 -11.75 -3.51 4.96
N GLU A 84 -12.01 -2.26 4.62
CA GLU A 84 -12.96 -1.86 3.59
C GLU A 84 -12.55 -2.40 2.22
N ASP A 85 -13.54 -2.89 1.47
CA ASP A 85 -13.37 -3.38 0.11
C ASP A 85 -13.64 -2.25 -0.90
N PHE A 86 -12.63 -1.89 -1.66
CA PHE A 86 -12.71 -0.88 -2.73
C PHE A 86 -13.11 -1.48 -4.08
N GLY A 87 -13.43 -2.77 -4.12
CA GLY A 87 -13.82 -3.49 -5.35
C GLY A 87 -12.61 -3.85 -6.21
N ASN A 88 -12.85 -3.97 -7.54
CA ASN A 88 -11.84 -4.47 -8.50
C ASN A 88 -11.42 -3.42 -9.54
N LEU A 89 -12.00 -2.22 -9.51
CA LEU A 89 -11.80 -1.24 -10.57
C LEU A 89 -10.62 -0.32 -10.23
N SER A 90 -9.42 -0.74 -10.61
CA SER A 90 -8.23 0.11 -10.54
C SER A 90 -8.17 1.11 -11.70
N PHE A 91 -7.45 2.20 -11.51
CA PHE A 91 -7.16 3.14 -12.61
C PHE A 91 -6.28 2.53 -13.70
N TYR A 92 -5.50 1.50 -13.40
CA TYR A 92 -4.83 0.70 -14.43
C TYR A 92 -5.85 0.09 -15.40
N ASN A 93 -6.90 -0.58 -14.88
CA ASN A 93 -7.95 -1.21 -15.69
C ASN A 93 -8.77 -0.18 -16.50
N ILE A 94 -8.91 1.04 -15.99
CA ILE A 94 -9.61 2.11 -16.69
C ILE A 94 -8.74 2.65 -17.83
N LEU A 95 -7.47 2.94 -17.55
CA LEU A 95 -6.52 3.53 -18.49
C LEU A 95 -6.17 2.60 -19.64
N SER A 96 -6.10 1.28 -19.38
CA SER A 96 -5.83 0.28 -20.44
C SER A 96 -6.92 0.24 -21.53
N LYS A 97 -8.15 0.65 -21.18
CA LYS A 97 -9.31 0.64 -22.10
C LYS A 97 -9.63 2.02 -22.72
N ARG A 98 -8.88 3.08 -22.39
CA ARG A 98 -9.17 4.45 -22.83
C ARG A 98 -8.17 4.92 -23.87
N LYS A 99 -8.66 5.51 -24.99
CA LYS A 99 -7.83 6.19 -25.99
C LYS A 99 -7.30 7.52 -25.42
N ASN A 100 -8.19 8.39 -24.94
CA ASN A 100 -7.78 9.65 -24.30
C ASN A 100 -7.65 9.45 -22.80
N LYS A 101 -6.44 9.67 -22.28
CA LYS A 101 -6.06 9.44 -20.88
C LYS A 101 -5.81 10.74 -20.11
N PHE A 102 -5.74 11.89 -20.80
CA PHE A 102 -5.31 13.16 -20.22
C PHE A 102 -6.11 13.56 -18.98
N GLN A 103 -7.44 13.59 -19.09
CA GLN A 103 -8.31 13.99 -17.97
C GLN A 103 -8.19 13.07 -16.76
N ILE A 104 -7.94 11.77 -17.00
CA ILE A 104 -7.75 10.80 -15.93
C ILE A 104 -6.41 11.09 -15.22
N TYR A 105 -5.31 11.24 -15.98
CA TYR A 105 -4.02 11.56 -15.37
C TYR A 105 -4.07 12.90 -14.64
N LYS A 106 -4.76 13.92 -15.15
CA LYS A 106 -4.96 15.18 -14.43
C LYS A 106 -5.58 14.95 -13.05
N GLN A 107 -6.67 14.16 -12.97
CA GLN A 107 -7.31 13.83 -11.68
C GLN A 107 -6.36 13.10 -10.72
N LEU A 108 -5.52 12.18 -11.23
CA LEU A 108 -4.56 11.44 -10.42
C LEU A 108 -3.43 12.35 -9.91
N VAL A 109 -2.95 13.28 -10.75
CA VAL A 109 -1.97 14.30 -10.35
C VAL A 109 -2.57 15.26 -9.32
N ASP A 110 -3.82 15.71 -9.50
CA ASP A 110 -4.53 16.54 -8.51
C ASP A 110 -4.64 15.83 -7.14
N LEU A 111 -4.87 14.52 -7.15
CA LEU A 111 -4.84 13.71 -5.93
C LEU A 111 -3.44 13.67 -5.31
N LEU A 112 -2.39 13.47 -6.10
CA LEU A 112 -1.00 13.47 -5.63
C LEU A 112 -0.65 14.81 -4.99
N VAL A 113 -1.02 15.92 -5.61
CA VAL A 113 -0.83 17.28 -5.06
C VAL A 113 -1.56 17.44 -3.72
N LYS A 114 -2.79 16.91 -3.60
CA LYS A 114 -3.50 16.91 -2.31
C LYS A 114 -2.77 16.12 -1.24
N ILE A 115 -2.21 14.96 -1.58
CA ILE A 115 -1.41 14.14 -0.66
C ILE A 115 -0.16 14.88 -0.22
N GLN A 116 0.55 15.56 -1.12
CA GLN A 116 1.75 16.34 -0.81
C GLN A 116 1.48 17.57 0.09
N LYS A 117 0.26 18.12 0.04
CA LYS A 117 -0.17 19.23 0.91
C LYS A 117 -0.51 18.79 2.33
N ILE A 118 -0.57 17.48 2.62
CA ILE A 118 -0.83 17.00 3.97
C ILE A 118 0.37 17.34 4.86
N LYS A 119 0.12 18.03 5.98
CA LYS A 119 1.16 18.23 7.01
C LYS A 119 1.58 16.87 7.57
N PRO A 120 2.82 16.42 7.38
CA PRO A 120 3.23 15.10 7.79
C PRO A 120 3.23 14.96 9.31
N LYS A 121 2.90 13.75 9.79
CA LYS A 121 2.97 13.40 11.21
C LYS A 121 3.83 12.16 11.36
N ARG A 122 4.91 12.27 12.12
CA ARG A 122 5.84 11.17 12.35
C ARG A 122 5.18 9.98 13.09
N LYS A 123 4.31 10.25 14.07
CA LYS A 123 3.57 9.22 14.82
C LYS A 123 2.10 9.27 14.43
N VAL A 124 1.62 8.22 13.83
CA VAL A 124 0.22 8.03 13.43
C VAL A 124 -0.41 6.86 14.18
N LYS A 125 -1.73 6.89 14.36
CA LYS A 125 -2.47 5.82 15.05
C LYS A 125 -3.58 5.30 14.15
N ASN A 126 -3.85 3.98 14.21
CA ASN A 126 -5.03 3.41 13.60
C ASN A 126 -6.29 3.71 14.44
N PHE A 127 -7.45 3.28 13.94
CA PHE A 127 -8.73 3.50 14.61
C PHE A 127 -8.77 2.92 16.04
N PHE A 128 -8.08 1.78 16.29
CA PHE A 128 -8.00 1.13 17.59
C PHE A 128 -6.82 1.60 18.48
N GLY A 129 -6.20 2.73 18.15
CA GLY A 129 -5.16 3.36 18.96
C GLY A 129 -3.74 2.79 18.77
N LYS A 130 -3.52 1.72 17.97
CA LYS A 130 -2.18 1.20 17.69
C LYS A 130 -1.38 2.20 16.88
N SER A 131 -0.16 2.50 17.34
CA SER A 131 0.72 3.50 16.76
C SER A 131 1.68 2.91 15.74
N HIS A 132 2.00 3.73 14.73
CA HIS A 132 3.08 3.51 13.77
C HIS A 132 3.93 4.78 13.65
N ILE A 133 5.24 4.62 13.45
CA ILE A 133 6.16 5.73 13.21
C ILE A 133 6.53 5.72 11.73
N ILE A 134 6.11 6.76 11.01
CA ILE A 134 6.51 7.00 9.62
C ILE A 134 7.97 7.49 9.66
N ARG A 135 8.84 6.77 8.95
CA ARG A 135 10.27 7.09 8.89
C ARG A 135 10.54 8.21 7.88
N ASN A 136 11.67 8.88 8.06
CA ASN A 136 12.13 9.87 7.11
C ASN A 136 12.63 9.21 5.82
N TYR A 137 12.41 9.88 4.69
CA TYR A 137 13.05 9.54 3.42
C TYR A 137 14.52 9.97 3.51
N SER A 138 15.42 9.03 3.52
CA SER A 138 16.84 9.27 3.77
C SER A 138 17.71 8.79 2.61
N THR A 139 18.97 9.28 2.56
CA THR A 139 19.97 8.77 1.60
C THR A 139 20.17 7.26 1.72
N GLN A 140 20.07 6.70 2.93
CA GLN A 140 20.11 5.26 3.16
C GLN A 140 18.92 4.54 2.46
N GLN A 141 17.74 5.16 2.49
CA GLN A 141 16.57 4.61 1.78
C GLN A 141 16.77 4.64 0.26
N LEU A 142 17.31 5.74 -0.28
CA LEU A 142 17.67 5.85 -1.70
C LEU A 142 18.66 4.76 -2.12
N HIS A 143 19.68 4.50 -1.29
CA HIS A 143 20.61 3.40 -1.54
C HIS A 143 19.93 2.04 -1.57
N LYS A 144 19.03 1.75 -0.62
CA LYS A 144 18.27 0.50 -0.61
C LYS A 144 17.43 0.31 -1.86
N GLU A 145 16.81 1.37 -2.37
CA GLU A 145 16.01 1.32 -3.58
C GLU A 145 16.88 1.11 -4.83
N SER A 146 18.00 1.81 -4.94
CA SER A 146 18.92 1.61 -6.05
C SER A 146 19.64 0.25 -5.99
N ASP A 147 19.83 -0.32 -4.81
CA ASP A 147 20.45 -1.65 -4.64
C ASP A 147 19.60 -2.76 -5.26
N LEU A 148 18.27 -2.60 -5.34
CA LEU A 148 17.40 -3.56 -6.03
C LEU A 148 17.79 -3.74 -7.50
N PHE A 149 18.17 -2.65 -8.19
CA PHE A 149 18.65 -2.74 -9.56
C PHE A 149 19.91 -3.60 -9.65
N PHE A 150 20.87 -3.40 -8.76
CA PHE A 150 22.14 -4.11 -8.77
C PHE A 150 22.02 -5.58 -8.33
N ASP A 151 21.10 -5.86 -7.40
CA ASP A 151 21.00 -7.18 -6.80
C ASP A 151 20.03 -8.10 -7.56
N TRP A 152 19.04 -7.54 -8.26
CA TRP A 152 18.01 -8.32 -8.95
C TRP A 152 18.09 -8.20 -10.48
N TYR A 153 18.20 -6.98 -11.03
CA TYR A 153 18.13 -6.77 -12.47
C TYR A 153 19.47 -6.94 -13.17
N LEU A 154 20.52 -6.30 -12.66
CA LEU A 154 21.83 -6.31 -13.31
C LEU A 154 22.42 -7.71 -13.52
N PRO A 155 22.29 -8.68 -12.58
CA PRO A 155 22.77 -10.05 -12.78
C PRO A 155 22.06 -10.81 -13.92
N LEU A 156 20.85 -10.39 -14.30
CA LEU A 156 20.10 -11.04 -15.38
C LEU A 156 20.64 -10.69 -16.77
N ILE A 157 21.32 -9.54 -16.91
CA ILE A 157 21.73 -9.00 -18.22
C ILE A 157 23.25 -8.98 -18.42
N VAL A 158 24.05 -9.14 -17.35
CA VAL A 158 25.51 -9.15 -17.46
C VAL A 158 26.16 -10.23 -16.59
N LYS A 159 27.33 -10.75 -17.04
CA LYS A 159 28.10 -11.74 -16.28
C LYS A 159 28.54 -11.17 -14.92
N LYS A 160 28.59 -12.02 -13.89
CA LYS A 160 28.86 -11.67 -12.48
C LYS A 160 30.06 -10.74 -12.28
N LYS A 161 31.21 -11.02 -12.95
CA LYS A 161 32.44 -10.17 -12.88
C LYS A 161 32.17 -8.75 -13.34
N LYS A 162 31.48 -8.58 -14.49
CA LYS A 162 31.11 -7.27 -15.06
C LYS A 162 30.03 -6.58 -14.20
N SER A 163 29.06 -7.32 -13.67
CA SER A 163 28.04 -6.82 -12.74
C SER A 163 28.67 -6.16 -11.52
N ASN A 164 29.65 -6.79 -10.87
CA ASN A 164 30.33 -6.24 -9.71
C ASN A 164 31.08 -4.94 -10.01
N ILE A 165 31.72 -4.83 -11.18
CA ILE A 165 32.40 -3.62 -11.61
C ILE A 165 31.41 -2.49 -11.84
N ILE A 166 30.31 -2.75 -12.55
CA ILE A 166 29.24 -1.78 -12.79
C ILE A 166 28.63 -1.33 -11.46
N LYS A 167 28.26 -2.27 -10.58
CA LYS A 167 27.73 -1.97 -9.24
C LYS A 167 28.64 -1.02 -8.49
N LYS A 168 29.94 -1.32 -8.38
CA LYS A 168 30.91 -0.48 -7.66
C LYS A 168 31.01 0.94 -8.23
N LYS A 169 31.15 1.08 -9.55
CA LYS A 169 31.25 2.38 -10.22
C LYS A 169 29.96 3.19 -10.07
N THR A 170 28.79 2.59 -10.35
CA THR A 170 27.53 3.29 -10.30
C THR A 170 27.15 3.66 -8.88
N LYS A 171 27.39 2.82 -7.86
CA LYS A 171 27.16 3.17 -6.46
C LYS A 171 27.99 4.38 -6.01
N LYS A 172 29.23 4.54 -6.50
CA LYS A 172 30.04 5.73 -6.22
C LYS A 172 29.41 7.00 -6.77
N ILE A 173 28.89 6.95 -8.01
CA ILE A 173 28.19 8.09 -8.64
C ILE A 173 26.91 8.41 -7.89
N LEU A 174 26.05 7.39 -7.62
CA LEU A 174 24.79 7.57 -6.88
C LEU A 174 25.04 8.14 -5.49
N SER A 175 26.07 7.68 -4.77
CA SER A 175 26.43 8.21 -3.46
C SER A 175 26.78 9.70 -3.51
N SER A 176 27.52 10.13 -4.54
CA SER A 176 27.82 11.55 -4.75
C SER A 176 26.56 12.38 -5.05
N LEU A 177 25.66 11.85 -5.89
CA LEU A 177 24.37 12.50 -6.20
C LEU A 177 23.48 12.60 -4.96
N TYR A 178 23.33 11.51 -4.20
CA TYR A 178 22.46 11.47 -3.01
C TYR A 178 22.92 12.41 -1.90
N LYS A 179 24.23 12.61 -1.75
CA LYS A 179 24.79 13.61 -0.79
C LYS A 179 24.40 15.05 -1.14
N ARG A 180 24.11 15.33 -2.41
CA ARG A 180 23.73 16.68 -2.88
C ARG A 180 22.22 16.93 -2.77
N LEU A 181 21.42 15.88 -2.52
CA LEU A 181 19.97 16.03 -2.39
C LEU A 181 19.62 16.67 -1.05
N ASN A 182 18.83 17.73 -1.10
CA ASN A 182 18.16 18.25 0.08
C ASN A 182 16.88 17.45 0.32
N LEU A 183 16.81 16.70 1.40
CA LEU A 183 15.66 15.91 1.80
C LEU A 183 15.03 16.53 3.07
N PRO A 184 14.17 17.54 2.93
CA PRO A 184 13.66 18.30 4.06
C PRO A 184 12.71 17.50 4.96
N ASN A 185 12.25 16.30 4.51
CA ASN A 185 11.30 15.45 5.23
C ASN A 185 10.03 16.21 5.67
N SER A 186 9.56 17.08 4.80
CA SER A 186 8.40 17.97 5.02
C SER A 186 7.14 17.52 4.26
N ILE A 187 7.23 16.44 3.49
CA ILE A 187 6.17 15.98 2.60
C ILE A 187 5.89 14.49 2.88
N PHE A 188 4.61 14.14 2.95
CA PHE A 188 4.19 12.74 2.99
C PHE A 188 4.38 12.09 1.61
N VAL A 189 5.16 11.01 1.56
CA VAL A 189 5.49 10.26 0.34
C VAL A 189 4.87 8.87 0.42
N HIS A 190 3.95 8.56 -0.50
CA HIS A 190 3.30 7.25 -0.58
C HIS A 190 4.26 6.12 -0.99
N ARG A 191 5.25 6.42 -1.82
CA ARG A 191 6.26 5.58 -2.47
C ARG A 191 5.73 4.73 -3.64
N ASP A 192 4.56 4.16 -3.52
CA ASP A 192 3.97 3.30 -4.56
C ASP A 192 2.72 3.95 -5.17
N PHE A 193 2.79 5.27 -5.47
CA PHE A 193 1.69 6.02 -6.07
C PHE A 193 1.64 5.77 -7.58
N HIS A 194 1.03 4.67 -7.97
CA HIS A 194 0.84 4.29 -9.37
C HIS A 194 -0.60 3.79 -9.60
N VAL A 195 -1.00 3.70 -10.86
CA VAL A 195 -2.39 3.47 -11.29
C VAL A 195 -3.00 2.13 -10.84
N GLN A 196 -2.19 1.13 -10.47
CA GLN A 196 -2.69 -0.12 -9.91
C GLN A 196 -3.12 0.05 -8.44
N ASN A 197 -2.49 0.97 -7.71
CA ASN A 197 -2.78 1.28 -6.30
C ASN A 197 -3.82 2.40 -6.13
N LEU A 198 -4.43 2.85 -7.24
CA LEU A 198 -5.50 3.83 -7.24
C LEU A 198 -6.80 3.18 -7.70
N MET A 199 -7.81 3.23 -6.84
CA MET A 199 -9.09 2.53 -7.02
C MET A 199 -10.21 3.54 -7.35
N LYS A 200 -11.04 3.21 -8.35
CA LYS A 200 -12.24 4.00 -8.66
C LYS A 200 -13.38 3.58 -7.75
N ILE A 201 -13.85 4.49 -6.90
CA ILE A 201 -14.94 4.24 -5.95
C ILE A 201 -16.03 5.27 -6.21
N ARG A 202 -17.04 4.89 -6.98
CA ARG A 202 -18.07 5.82 -7.48
C ARG A 202 -17.39 7.02 -8.16
N SER A 203 -17.58 8.24 -7.65
CA SER A 203 -16.96 9.49 -8.16
C SER A 203 -15.60 9.81 -7.54
N LYS A 204 -15.10 8.99 -6.57
CA LYS A 204 -13.88 9.26 -5.81
C LYS A 204 -12.73 8.34 -6.23
N ILE A 205 -11.52 8.75 -5.86
CA ILE A 205 -10.31 7.96 -6.01
C ILE A 205 -9.87 7.48 -4.63
N GLY A 206 -9.76 6.17 -4.46
CA GLY A 206 -9.22 5.55 -3.25
C GLY A 206 -7.76 5.16 -3.45
N VAL A 207 -6.96 5.30 -2.41
CA VAL A 207 -5.53 4.96 -2.39
C VAL A 207 -5.33 3.71 -1.55
N ILE A 208 -4.64 2.71 -2.08
CA ILE A 208 -4.28 1.46 -1.38
C ILE A 208 -2.76 1.30 -1.33
N ASP A 209 -2.30 0.31 -0.58
CA ASP A 209 -0.88 -0.08 -0.47
C ASP A 209 0.04 0.99 0.14
N SER A 210 -0.45 1.68 1.17
CA SER A 210 0.19 2.86 1.79
C SER A 210 1.21 2.54 2.91
N GLN A 211 1.41 1.27 3.30
CA GLN A 211 2.17 0.88 4.49
C GLN A 211 3.65 1.25 4.47
N ASP A 212 4.21 1.46 3.30
CA ASP A 212 5.63 1.80 3.11
C ASP A 212 5.88 3.30 2.97
N ALA A 213 4.87 4.13 3.27
CA ALA A 213 4.98 5.57 3.20
C ALA A 213 6.09 6.13 4.10
N LEU A 214 6.67 7.24 3.66
CA LEU A 214 7.76 7.97 4.32
C LEU A 214 7.43 9.47 4.42
N ILE A 215 8.28 10.20 5.13
CA ILE A 215 8.24 11.67 5.20
C ILE A 215 9.54 12.23 4.65
#